data_7f8e8b77e2c94c589171e066ab18c483
#
_entry.id   7f8e8b77e2c94c589171e066ab18c483
#
_cell.length_a   1.000
_cell.length_b   1.000
_cell.length_c   1.000
_cell.angle_alpha   90.00
_cell.angle_beta   90.00
_cell.angle_gamma   90.00
#
_symmetry.space_group_name_H-M   'P 1'
#
loop_
_entity.id
_entity.type
_entity.pdbx_description
1 polymer ?
#
loop_
_entity_poly.entity_id
_entity_poly.type
_entity_poly.pdbx_seq_one_letter_code
_entity_poly.pdbx_strand_id
1 'polypeptide(L)'
;MEDNRVFDWDDVITDDGSERRFILLPEGDYDFMVTNLEKKYYNGSSKLPACPEADLTLTVTNTDGVATVQTRLFLCGSQEWKLSSFFRCIGLKKHGEKLVMKWDKVTGAMGRAHFGIRDWQGSDGQMRQSNEVKYFIDPEDGEAEFSL
;
A
#
# COMPACT_ATOMS: atom_id res chain seq x y z
N MET A 1 19.28 -2.19 21.63
CA MET A 1 19.20 -1.93 23.07
C MET A 1 18.11 -0.92 23.31
N GLU A 2 17.16 -1.25 24.16
CA GLU A 2 16.07 -0.35 24.49
C GLU A 2 16.55 0.75 25.43
N ASP A 3 16.09 1.97 25.18
CA ASP A 3 16.37 3.11 26.02
C ASP A 3 15.25 3.24 27.06
N ASN A 4 15.57 2.91 28.29
CA ASN A 4 14.61 2.90 29.40
C ASN A 4 14.69 4.14 30.28
N ARG A 5 15.27 5.24 29.78
CA ARG A 5 15.33 6.47 30.52
C ARG A 5 13.95 6.99 30.89
N VAL A 6 13.80 7.48 32.10
CA VAL A 6 12.55 8.08 32.55
C VAL A 6 12.72 9.60 32.51
N PHE A 7 11.74 10.29 31.93
CA PHE A 7 11.76 11.72 31.80
C PHE A 7 10.92 12.37 32.92
N ASP A 8 11.43 13.49 33.43
CA ASP A 8 10.62 14.40 34.23
C ASP A 8 9.80 15.29 33.29
N TRP A 9 8.79 15.96 33.85
CA TRP A 9 7.87 16.78 33.04
C TRP A 9 8.55 17.92 32.29
N ASP A 10 9.70 18.40 32.78
CA ASP A 10 10.43 19.54 32.23
C ASP A 10 11.65 19.11 31.40
N ASP A 11 11.88 17.82 31.23
CA ASP A 11 13.05 17.35 30.50
C ASP A 11 12.96 17.71 29.02
N VAL A 12 14.12 17.94 28.43
CA VAL A 12 14.22 18.21 26.99
C VAL A 12 14.25 16.91 26.25
N ILE A 13 13.36 16.78 25.26
CA ILE A 13 13.31 15.63 24.35
C ILE A 13 14.07 15.99 23.09
N THR A 14 15.08 15.21 22.76
CA THR A 14 15.94 15.47 21.60
C THR A 14 15.52 14.66 20.36
N ASP A 15 14.82 13.54 20.56
CA ASP A 15 14.30 12.76 19.46
C ASP A 15 13.00 13.39 18.98
N ASP A 16 12.96 13.82 17.73
CA ASP A 16 11.79 14.49 17.14
C ASP A 16 10.76 13.52 16.59
N GLY A 17 10.95 12.22 16.79
CA GLY A 17 10.05 11.19 16.27
C GLY A 17 10.22 10.88 14.79
N SER A 18 11.19 11.51 14.12
CA SER A 18 11.44 11.27 12.71
C SER A 18 12.22 9.99 12.45
N GLU A 19 12.83 9.41 13.46
CA GLU A 19 13.63 8.20 13.35
C GLU A 19 12.79 6.94 13.52
N ARG A 20 11.60 6.90 12.90
CA ARG A 20 10.84 5.67 12.83
C ARG A 20 11.64 4.65 12.06
N ARG A 21 11.66 3.42 12.58
CA ARG A 21 12.34 2.34 11.91
C ARG A 21 11.57 1.90 10.68
N PHE A 22 12.06 2.27 9.51
CA PHE A 22 11.53 1.78 8.25
C PHE A 22 12.17 0.45 7.91
N ILE A 23 11.36 -0.50 7.50
CA ILE A 23 11.81 -1.86 7.22
C ILE A 23 11.45 -2.27 5.80
N LEU A 24 12.18 -3.24 5.29
CA LEU A 24 11.81 -3.97 4.07
C LEU A 24 11.07 -5.23 4.51
N LEU A 25 9.81 -5.38 4.09
CA LEU A 25 9.01 -6.55 4.45
C LEU A 25 9.53 -7.79 3.70
N PRO A 26 9.72 -8.92 4.40
CA PRO A 26 9.86 -10.18 3.71
C PRO A 26 8.62 -10.45 2.85
N GLU A 27 8.79 -11.18 1.76
CA GLU A 27 7.65 -11.53 0.91
C GLU A 27 6.57 -12.25 1.73
N GLY A 28 5.32 -11.83 1.58
CA GLY A 28 4.21 -12.42 2.32
C GLY A 28 2.96 -11.54 2.29
N ASP A 29 1.96 -11.99 3.03
CA ASP A 29 0.67 -11.32 3.14
C ASP A 29 0.66 -10.43 4.37
N TYR A 30 0.26 -9.18 4.18
CA TYR A 30 0.21 -8.20 5.27
C TYR A 30 -1.03 -7.34 5.15
N ASP A 31 -1.54 -6.93 6.32
CA ASP A 31 -2.58 -5.91 6.39
C ASP A 31 -1.95 -4.54 6.14
N PHE A 32 -2.66 -3.70 5.43
CA PHE A 32 -2.20 -2.34 5.13
C PHE A 32 -3.29 -1.31 5.40
N MET A 33 -2.87 -0.08 5.53
CA MET A 33 -3.77 1.08 5.50
C MET A 33 -3.34 1.98 4.34
N VAL A 34 -4.30 2.51 3.60
CA VAL A 34 -4.01 3.53 2.59
C VAL A 34 -3.78 4.84 3.33
N THR A 35 -2.55 5.31 3.32
CA THR A 35 -2.18 6.52 4.06
C THR A 35 -2.10 7.76 3.19
N ASN A 36 -2.02 7.59 1.87
CA ASN A 36 -2.04 8.71 0.95
C ASN A 36 -2.60 8.28 -0.41
N LEU A 37 -3.30 9.21 -1.04
CA LEU A 37 -3.80 9.08 -2.41
C LEU A 37 -3.47 10.38 -3.15
N GLU A 38 -2.77 10.26 -4.27
CA GLU A 38 -2.49 11.40 -5.13
C GLU A 38 -3.06 11.13 -6.51
N LYS A 39 -3.91 12.02 -6.99
CA LYS A 39 -4.52 11.91 -8.32
C LYS A 39 -3.61 12.58 -9.33
N LYS A 40 -3.19 11.81 -10.32
CA LYS A 40 -2.31 12.28 -11.39
C LYS A 40 -2.89 11.93 -12.74
N TYR A 41 -2.23 12.35 -13.78
CA TYR A 41 -2.57 11.96 -15.15
C TYR A 41 -1.37 11.28 -15.80
N TYR A 42 -1.62 10.09 -16.32
CA TYR A 42 -0.60 9.30 -17.02
C TYR A 42 -0.65 9.62 -18.50
N ASN A 43 0.49 9.98 -19.08
CA ASN A 43 0.56 10.43 -20.46
C ASN A 43 0.57 9.30 -21.48
N GLY A 44 0.54 8.07 -21.02
CA GLY A 44 0.50 6.92 -21.91
C GLY A 44 1.86 6.32 -22.18
N SER A 45 1.85 5.09 -22.68
CA SER A 45 3.03 4.36 -23.10
C SER A 45 2.63 3.40 -24.21
N SER A 46 3.57 2.57 -24.67
CA SER A 46 3.24 1.51 -25.64
C SER A 46 2.27 0.46 -25.09
N LYS A 47 2.15 0.36 -23.75
CA LYS A 47 1.34 -0.67 -23.10
C LYS A 47 -0.02 -0.14 -22.62
N LEU A 48 -0.10 1.13 -22.24
CA LEU A 48 -1.30 1.71 -21.68
C LEU A 48 -1.61 3.06 -22.34
N PRO A 49 -2.90 3.37 -22.55
CA PRO A 49 -3.28 4.69 -23.05
C PRO A 49 -3.05 5.77 -22.00
N ALA A 50 -3.08 7.01 -22.44
CA ALA A 50 -3.14 8.13 -21.50
C ALA A 50 -4.45 8.05 -20.71
N CYS A 51 -4.37 8.21 -19.40
CA CYS A 51 -5.53 8.04 -18.51
C CYS A 51 -5.25 8.63 -17.13
N PRO A 52 -6.30 8.84 -16.32
CA PRO A 52 -6.08 9.20 -14.92
C PRO A 52 -5.30 8.10 -14.19
N GLU A 53 -4.47 8.51 -13.26
CA GLU A 53 -3.63 7.62 -12.46
C GLU A 53 -3.81 7.94 -10.99
N ALA A 54 -4.07 6.91 -10.19
CA ALA A 54 -4.14 7.03 -8.74
C ALA A 54 -2.85 6.48 -8.14
N ASP A 55 -2.06 7.33 -7.51
CA ASP A 55 -0.85 6.94 -6.81
C ASP A 55 -1.18 6.75 -5.35
N LEU A 56 -1.01 5.53 -4.85
CA LEU A 56 -1.35 5.15 -3.50
C LEU A 56 -0.11 4.88 -2.68
N THR A 57 -0.11 5.34 -1.44
CA THR A 57 0.85 4.92 -0.43
C THR A 57 0.14 4.00 0.54
N LEU A 58 0.65 2.78 0.66
CA LEU A 58 0.14 1.79 1.60
C LEU A 58 1.15 1.66 2.74
N THR A 59 0.65 1.67 3.96
CA THR A 59 1.49 1.54 5.15
C THR A 59 1.18 0.24 5.87
N VAL A 60 2.23 -0.54 6.12
CA VAL A 60 2.17 -1.77 6.90
C VAL A 60 2.93 -1.53 8.20
N THR A 61 2.28 -1.75 9.32
CA THR A 61 2.89 -1.58 10.64
C THR A 61 2.92 -2.92 11.36
N ASN A 62 4.08 -3.32 11.84
CA ASN A 62 4.21 -4.52 12.66
C ASN A 62 5.22 -4.27 13.78
N THR A 63 5.53 -5.33 14.55
CA THR A 63 6.43 -5.21 15.69
C THR A 63 7.86 -4.83 15.31
N ASP A 64 8.27 -5.10 14.07
CA ASP A 64 9.63 -4.80 13.61
C ASP A 64 9.79 -3.39 13.10
N GLY A 65 8.70 -2.73 12.72
CA GLY A 65 8.73 -1.37 12.23
C GLY A 65 7.60 -1.07 11.27
N VAL A 66 7.86 -0.12 10.39
CA VAL A 66 6.87 0.41 9.43
C VAL A 66 7.43 0.26 8.02
N ALA A 67 6.60 -0.22 7.11
CA ALA A 67 6.94 -0.24 5.69
C ALA A 67 5.94 0.60 4.92
N THR A 68 6.43 1.41 3.99
CA THR A 68 5.58 2.16 3.06
C THR A 68 5.79 1.59 1.67
N VAL A 69 4.68 1.32 0.97
CA VAL A 69 4.70 0.72 -0.35
C VAL A 69 3.94 1.61 -1.31
N GLN A 70 4.57 1.97 -2.42
CA GLN A 70 3.93 2.76 -3.45
C GLN A 70 3.31 1.84 -4.48
N THR A 71 2.08 2.13 -4.88
CA THR A 71 1.42 1.41 -5.97
C THR A 71 0.61 2.39 -6.80
N ARG A 72 0.47 2.08 -8.08
CA ARG A 72 -0.26 2.93 -9.02
C ARG A 72 -1.43 2.14 -9.62
N LEU A 73 -2.56 2.81 -9.72
CA LEU A 73 -3.74 2.27 -10.41
C LEU A 73 -4.05 3.16 -11.61
N PHE A 74 -4.21 2.54 -12.76
CA PHE A 74 -4.50 3.27 -14.00
C PHE A 74 -5.97 3.09 -14.36
N LEU A 75 -6.67 4.21 -14.61
CA LEU A 75 -8.09 4.21 -14.87
C LEU A 75 -8.35 4.05 -16.36
N CYS A 76 -8.13 2.83 -16.85
CA CYS A 76 -8.39 2.48 -18.25
C CYS A 76 -8.93 1.05 -18.34
N GLY A 77 -9.48 0.70 -19.51
CA GLY A 77 -10.20 -0.56 -19.70
C GLY A 77 -9.38 -1.80 -19.38
N SER A 78 -8.12 -1.86 -19.81
CA SER A 78 -7.27 -3.02 -19.58
C SER A 78 -6.90 -3.22 -18.11
N GLN A 79 -7.11 -2.21 -17.26
CA GLN A 79 -6.80 -2.25 -15.84
C GLN A 79 -8.05 -2.35 -14.96
N GLU A 80 -9.20 -2.53 -15.56
CA GLU A 80 -10.49 -2.60 -14.84
C GLU A 80 -10.50 -3.70 -13.78
N TRP A 81 -9.91 -4.85 -14.10
CA TRP A 81 -9.81 -5.98 -13.17
C TRP A 81 -9.02 -5.60 -11.90
N LYS A 82 -7.97 -4.82 -12.06
CA LYS A 82 -7.12 -4.40 -10.94
C LYS A 82 -7.81 -3.37 -10.08
N LEU A 83 -8.53 -2.44 -10.70
CA LEU A 83 -9.36 -1.47 -9.98
C LEU A 83 -10.43 -2.17 -9.15
N SER A 84 -11.12 -3.14 -9.75
CA SER A 84 -12.13 -3.94 -9.04
C SER A 84 -11.51 -4.72 -7.88
N SER A 85 -10.37 -5.34 -8.10
CA SER A 85 -9.66 -6.09 -7.08
C SER A 85 -9.27 -5.22 -5.89
N PHE A 86 -8.77 -4.03 -6.17
CA PHE A 86 -8.40 -3.08 -5.11
C PHE A 86 -9.62 -2.65 -4.29
N PHE A 87 -10.71 -2.24 -4.95
CA PHE A 87 -11.91 -1.78 -4.25
C PHE A 87 -12.58 -2.90 -3.46
N ARG A 88 -12.56 -4.14 -3.95
CA ARG A 88 -13.03 -5.30 -3.17
C ARG A 88 -12.15 -5.49 -1.93
N CYS A 89 -10.85 -5.39 -2.11
CA CYS A 89 -9.87 -5.57 -1.03
C CYS A 89 -10.15 -4.64 0.15
N ILE A 90 -10.49 -3.39 -0.13
CA ILE A 90 -10.75 -2.38 0.92
C ILE A 90 -12.23 -2.30 1.31
N GLY A 91 -13.05 -3.22 0.82
CA GLY A 91 -14.45 -3.33 1.25
C GLY A 91 -15.41 -2.38 0.58
N LEU A 92 -15.04 -1.73 -0.52
CA LEU A 92 -15.89 -0.78 -1.24
C LEU A 92 -16.57 -1.38 -2.48
N LYS A 93 -16.45 -2.68 -2.66
CA LYS A 93 -17.12 -3.41 -3.74
C LYS A 93 -17.28 -4.87 -3.31
N LYS A 94 -18.39 -5.48 -3.69
CA LYS A 94 -18.61 -6.93 -3.54
C LYS A 94 -18.54 -7.61 -4.91
N HIS A 95 -18.33 -8.92 -4.91
CA HIS A 95 -18.36 -9.70 -6.15
C HIS A 95 -19.70 -9.53 -6.86
N GLY A 96 -19.64 -9.38 -8.16
CA GLY A 96 -20.83 -9.28 -9.01
C GLY A 96 -21.45 -7.89 -9.05
N GLU A 97 -21.02 -6.97 -8.21
CA GLU A 97 -21.49 -5.59 -8.24
C GLU A 97 -20.73 -4.77 -9.27
N LYS A 98 -21.41 -3.78 -9.83
CA LYS A 98 -20.73 -2.77 -10.63
C LYS A 98 -19.88 -1.91 -9.71
N LEU A 99 -18.67 -1.57 -10.16
CA LEU A 99 -17.78 -0.71 -9.40
C LEU A 99 -18.15 0.75 -9.60
N VAL A 100 -18.47 1.42 -8.50
CA VAL A 100 -18.49 2.88 -8.44
C VAL A 100 -17.26 3.28 -7.62
N MET A 101 -16.33 3.95 -8.26
CA MET A 101 -15.06 4.30 -7.61
C MET A 101 -15.23 5.47 -6.66
N LYS A 102 -15.29 5.16 -5.37
CA LYS A 102 -15.44 6.17 -4.31
C LYS A 102 -14.07 6.57 -3.77
N TRP A 103 -13.33 7.33 -4.57
CA TRP A 103 -11.98 7.73 -4.21
C TRP A 103 -11.90 8.56 -2.92
N ASP A 104 -12.97 9.25 -2.57
CA ASP A 104 -13.06 10.01 -1.32
C ASP A 104 -13.02 9.14 -0.07
N LYS A 105 -13.28 7.84 -0.22
CA LYS A 105 -13.26 6.88 0.89
C LYS A 105 -12.01 6.01 0.94
N VAL A 106 -11.09 6.22 0.02
CA VAL A 106 -9.91 5.35 -0.14
C VAL A 106 -8.85 5.64 0.92
N THR A 107 -8.55 6.91 1.20
CA THR A 107 -7.57 7.26 2.23
C THR A 107 -8.11 6.86 3.60
N GLY A 108 -7.31 6.12 4.36
CA GLY A 108 -7.71 5.57 5.65
C GLY A 108 -8.33 4.18 5.56
N ALA A 109 -8.63 3.70 4.35
CA ALA A 109 -9.17 2.35 4.18
C ALA A 109 -8.10 1.30 4.46
N MET A 110 -8.55 0.15 4.94
CA MET A 110 -7.67 -0.96 5.27
C MET A 110 -7.97 -2.16 4.40
N GLY A 111 -6.93 -2.92 4.10
CA GLY A 111 -7.04 -4.14 3.32
C GLY A 111 -5.87 -5.07 3.59
N ARG A 112 -5.80 -6.14 2.82
CA ARG A 112 -4.72 -7.10 2.91
C ARG A 112 -4.19 -7.39 1.51
N ALA A 113 -2.89 -7.54 1.38
CA ALA A 113 -2.28 -7.79 0.08
C ALA A 113 -1.06 -8.68 0.24
N HIS A 114 -0.70 -9.31 -0.87
CA HIS A 114 0.58 -10.03 -0.96
C HIS A 114 1.62 -9.05 -1.46
N PHE A 115 2.66 -8.86 -0.66
CA PHE A 115 3.77 -7.97 -0.97
C PHE A 115 4.99 -8.79 -1.33
N GLY A 116 5.73 -8.31 -2.32
CA GLY A 116 6.99 -8.89 -2.71
C GLY A 116 8.11 -7.88 -2.61
N ILE A 117 9.29 -8.28 -3.04
CA ILE A 117 10.47 -7.43 -3.06
C ILE A 117 10.90 -7.25 -4.51
N ARG A 118 11.13 -6.00 -4.88
CA ARG A 118 11.60 -5.64 -6.20
C ARG A 118 12.99 -5.03 -6.10
N ASP A 119 13.90 -5.51 -6.95
CA ASP A 119 15.21 -4.91 -7.10
C ASP A 119 15.13 -3.80 -8.16
N TRP A 120 15.78 -2.69 -7.91
CA TRP A 120 15.84 -1.60 -8.86
C TRP A 120 17.18 -0.86 -8.74
N GLN A 121 17.59 -0.20 -9.82
CA GLN A 121 18.82 0.55 -9.85
C GLN A 121 18.53 2.03 -9.61
N GLY A 122 19.18 2.60 -8.60
CA GLY A 122 19.08 4.02 -8.32
C GLY A 122 19.82 4.87 -9.32
N SER A 123 19.59 6.18 -9.29
CA SER A 123 20.27 7.14 -10.16
C SER A 123 21.78 7.17 -9.94
N ASP A 124 22.23 6.73 -8.77
CA ASP A 124 23.67 6.61 -8.43
C ASP A 124 24.29 5.31 -8.93
N GLY A 125 23.56 4.47 -9.65
CA GLY A 125 24.00 3.19 -10.15
C GLY A 125 23.96 2.05 -9.16
N GLN A 126 23.59 2.30 -7.91
CA GLN A 126 23.51 1.27 -6.87
C GLN A 126 22.19 0.51 -6.95
N MET A 127 22.26 -0.81 -6.71
CA MET A 127 21.06 -1.64 -6.63
C MET A 127 20.37 -1.42 -5.28
N ARG A 128 19.06 -1.29 -5.33
CA ARG A 128 18.23 -1.08 -4.15
C ARG A 128 17.07 -2.07 -4.17
N GLN A 129 16.46 -2.24 -3.02
CA GLN A 129 15.27 -3.09 -2.88
C GLN A 129 14.14 -2.27 -2.30
N SER A 130 12.93 -2.53 -2.79
CA SER A 130 11.72 -1.96 -2.22
C SER A 130 10.61 -3.00 -2.28
N ASN A 131 9.59 -2.80 -1.46
CA ASN A 131 8.42 -3.64 -1.52
C ASN A 131 7.49 -3.20 -2.66
N GLU A 132 6.78 -4.17 -3.19
CA GLU A 132 5.73 -3.92 -4.19
C GLU A 132 4.52 -4.78 -3.86
N VAL A 133 3.36 -4.35 -4.34
CA VAL A 133 2.14 -5.16 -4.25
C VAL A 133 2.15 -6.16 -5.40
N LYS A 134 2.10 -7.45 -5.07
CA LYS A 134 1.96 -8.50 -6.08
C LYS A 134 0.50 -8.66 -6.47
N TYR A 135 -0.39 -8.72 -5.49
CA TYR A 135 -1.84 -8.76 -5.71
C TYR A 135 -2.57 -8.38 -4.43
N PHE A 136 -3.78 -7.87 -4.60
CA PHE A 136 -4.68 -7.58 -3.49
C PHE A 136 -5.45 -8.83 -3.12
N ILE A 137 -5.64 -9.05 -1.82
CA ILE A 137 -6.34 -10.22 -1.31
C ILE A 137 -7.81 -9.85 -1.12
N ASP A 138 -8.68 -10.65 -1.72
CA ASP A 138 -10.11 -10.45 -1.64
C ASP A 138 -10.63 -10.99 -0.30
N PRO A 139 -11.27 -10.16 0.55
CA PRO A 139 -11.77 -10.64 1.82
C PRO A 139 -12.88 -11.68 1.67
N GLU A 140 -13.64 -11.66 0.57
CA GLU A 140 -14.68 -12.68 0.33
C GLU A 140 -14.07 -14.04 0.04
N ASP A 141 -12.92 -14.09 -0.64
CA ASP A 141 -12.21 -15.34 -0.88
C ASP A 141 -11.70 -15.93 0.43
N GLY A 142 -11.22 -15.08 1.36
CA GLY A 142 -10.80 -15.50 2.68
C GLY A 142 -11.96 -16.05 3.50
N GLU A 143 -13.12 -15.43 3.42
CA GLU A 143 -14.34 -15.91 4.10
C GLU A 143 -14.79 -17.25 3.53
N ALA A 144 -14.69 -17.43 2.21
CA ALA A 144 -15.09 -18.67 1.56
C ALA A 144 -14.31 -19.89 2.06
N GLU A 145 -13.07 -19.70 2.46
CA GLU A 145 -12.25 -20.77 3.02
C GLU A 145 -12.76 -21.28 4.38
N PHE A 146 -13.46 -20.44 5.11
CA PHE A 146 -13.98 -20.76 6.43
C PHE A 146 -15.43 -21.18 6.44
N SER A 147 -16.11 -21.11 5.32
CA SER A 147 -17.54 -21.43 5.25
C SER A 147 -17.82 -22.86 4.81
N LEU A 148 -16.98 -23.74 5.18
CA LEU A 148 -17.12 -25.17 4.85
C LEU A 148 -18.25 -25.85 5.64
#